data_b23d06cb5400bc2e0d6b2aaa15be9663
#
_entry.id   b23d06cb5400bc2e0d6b2aaa15be9663
#
_cell.length_a   1.000
_cell.length_b   1.000
_cell.length_c   1.000
_cell.angle_alpha   90.00
_cell.angle_beta   90.00
_cell.angle_gamma   90.00
#
_symmetry.space_group_name_H-M   'P 1'
#
loop_
_entity.id
_entity.type
_entity.pdbx_description
1 polymer ?
#
loop_
_entity_poly.entity_id
_entity_poly.type
_entity_poly.pdbx_seq_one_letter_code
_entity_poly.pdbx_strand_id
1 'polypeptide(L)'
;AKNVEHFGSFDALRKTVLDVRGQLGEEFPVVVALAGVNEEGKPMVAVATNEAARKQGIKAGDLVRGASKILGGGGGGKPDFAQGGGADATKINEALEALADQAMKG
;
A
#
# COMPACT_ATOMS: atom_id res chain seq x y z
N ALA A 1 -2.80 -8.06 1.18
CA ALA A 1 -2.01 -7.39 0.12
C ALA A 1 -2.23 -8.09 -1.23
N LYS A 2 -2.35 -7.32 -2.27
CA LYS A 2 -2.63 -7.87 -3.59
C LYS A 2 -1.86 -7.11 -4.67
N ASN A 3 -1.29 -7.86 -5.61
CA ASN A 3 -0.62 -7.30 -6.77
C ASN A 3 -1.61 -7.24 -7.93
N VAL A 4 -1.81 -6.04 -8.49
CA VAL A 4 -2.69 -5.84 -9.65
C VAL A 4 -1.90 -5.14 -10.74
N GLU A 5 -1.83 -5.75 -11.91
CA GLU A 5 -0.88 -5.34 -12.94
C GLU A 5 -1.13 -3.99 -13.62
N HIS A 6 -2.36 -3.60 -13.85
CA HIS A 6 -2.62 -2.37 -14.62
C HIS A 6 -3.67 -1.49 -13.97
N PHE A 7 -3.22 -0.50 -13.21
CA PHE A 7 -4.12 0.52 -12.72
C PHE A 7 -4.13 1.79 -13.57
N GLY A 8 -3.11 2.01 -14.38
CA GLY A 8 -3.00 3.20 -15.21
C GLY A 8 -2.61 4.47 -14.43
N SER A 9 -3.11 4.65 -13.20
CA SER A 9 -2.83 5.85 -12.43
C SER A 9 -2.92 5.59 -10.93
N PHE A 10 -2.29 6.47 -10.14
CA PHE A 10 -2.42 6.47 -8.68
C PHE A 10 -3.87 6.71 -8.24
N ASP A 11 -4.63 7.51 -8.98
CA ASP A 11 -6.01 7.80 -8.64
C ASP A 11 -6.88 6.53 -8.66
N ALA A 12 -6.72 5.69 -9.69
CA ALA A 12 -7.44 4.43 -9.78
C ALA A 12 -7.03 3.48 -8.66
N LEU A 13 -5.74 3.39 -8.38
CA LEU A 13 -5.21 2.55 -7.30
C LEU A 13 -5.74 3.01 -5.94
N ARG A 14 -5.71 4.31 -5.69
CA ARG A 14 -6.22 4.90 -4.45
C ARG A 14 -7.71 4.60 -4.25
N LYS A 15 -8.50 4.80 -5.29
CA LYS A 15 -9.93 4.55 -5.21
C LYS A 15 -10.22 3.10 -4.82
N THR A 16 -9.54 2.16 -5.46
CA THR A 16 -9.73 0.74 -5.19
C THR A 16 -9.36 0.40 -3.75
N VAL A 17 -8.23 0.89 -3.27
CA VAL A 17 -7.78 0.65 -1.89
C VAL A 17 -8.78 1.19 -0.88
N LEU A 18 -9.28 2.41 -1.10
CA LEU A 18 -10.23 3.03 -0.18
C LEU A 18 -11.59 2.33 -0.22
N ASP A 19 -12.05 1.90 -1.39
CA ASP A 19 -13.29 1.16 -1.52
C ASP A 19 -13.22 -0.18 -0.78
N VAL A 20 -12.12 -0.91 -0.93
CA VAL A 20 -11.94 -2.19 -0.25
C VAL A 20 -11.90 -1.98 1.26
N ARG A 21 -11.17 -0.97 1.74
CA ARG A 21 -11.14 -0.64 3.17
C ARG A 21 -12.54 -0.39 3.72
N GLY A 22 -13.34 0.38 2.98
CA GLY A 22 -14.72 0.70 3.39
C GLY A 22 -15.60 -0.53 3.48
N GLN A 23 -15.42 -1.48 2.56
CA GLN A 23 -16.21 -2.72 2.55
C GLN A 23 -15.85 -3.65 3.72
N LEU A 24 -14.63 -3.59 4.21
CA LEU A 24 -14.18 -4.45 5.29
C LEU A 24 -14.58 -3.96 6.69
N GLY A 25 -14.99 -2.70 6.80
CA GLY A 25 -15.52 -2.15 8.05
C GLY A 25 -14.48 -1.81 9.09
N GLU A 26 -14.94 -1.64 10.34
CA GLU A 26 -14.11 -1.14 11.43
C GLU A 26 -14.01 -2.09 12.63
N GLU A 27 -14.60 -3.28 12.55
CA GLU A 27 -14.62 -4.22 13.69
C GLU A 27 -13.25 -4.82 14.01
N PHE A 28 -12.42 -5.01 13.02
CA PHE A 28 -11.11 -5.62 13.17
C PHE A 28 -10.04 -4.72 12.55
N PRO A 29 -8.79 -4.83 13.00
CA PRO A 29 -7.71 -4.12 12.32
C PRO A 29 -7.61 -4.54 10.86
N VAL A 30 -7.67 -3.57 9.95
CA VAL A 30 -7.63 -3.82 8.51
C VAL A 30 -6.52 -2.99 7.88
N VAL A 31 -5.69 -3.65 7.09
CA VAL A 31 -4.68 -3.03 6.26
C VAL A 31 -4.91 -3.50 4.83
N VAL A 32 -5.21 -2.57 3.93
CA VAL A 32 -5.38 -2.89 2.52
C VAL A 32 -4.18 -2.35 1.77
N ALA A 33 -3.45 -3.23 1.11
CA ALA A 33 -2.29 -2.85 0.32
C ALA A 33 -2.44 -3.41 -1.08
N LEU A 34 -2.38 -2.54 -2.07
CA LEU A 34 -2.41 -2.92 -3.47
C LEU A 34 -1.21 -2.34 -4.18
N ALA A 35 -0.70 -3.06 -5.15
CA ALA A 35 0.39 -2.60 -5.99
C ALA A 35 0.08 -2.89 -7.44
N GLY A 36 0.67 -2.12 -8.34
CA GLY A 36 0.50 -2.30 -9.76
C GLY A 36 1.57 -1.55 -10.53
N VAL A 37 1.43 -1.53 -11.83
CA VAL A 37 2.33 -0.79 -12.72
C VAL A 37 1.54 0.27 -13.47
N ASN A 38 2.16 1.44 -13.63
CA ASN A 38 1.55 2.51 -14.42
C ASN A 38 1.80 2.27 -15.93
N GLU A 39 1.33 3.21 -16.75
CA GLU A 39 1.48 3.10 -18.22
C GLU A 39 2.94 3.10 -18.67
N GLU A 40 3.84 3.65 -17.87
CA GLU A 40 5.28 3.66 -18.16
C GLU A 40 5.98 2.41 -17.67
N GLY A 41 5.26 1.46 -17.07
CA GLY A 41 5.83 0.24 -16.52
C GLY A 41 6.48 0.40 -15.16
N LYS A 42 6.27 1.53 -14.49
CA LYS A 42 6.84 1.79 -13.16
C LYS A 42 5.90 1.31 -12.06
N PRO A 43 6.44 0.78 -10.96
CA PRO A 43 5.60 0.25 -9.89
C PRO A 43 4.95 1.35 -9.07
N MET A 44 3.75 1.04 -8.59
CA MET A 44 2.99 1.88 -7.67
C MET A 44 2.51 1.02 -6.52
N VAL A 45 2.40 1.63 -5.34
CA VAL A 45 1.83 0.96 -4.17
C VAL A 45 0.94 1.95 -3.42
N ALA A 46 -0.17 1.46 -2.91
CA ALA A 46 -1.07 2.25 -2.06
C ALA A 46 -1.52 1.40 -0.89
N VAL A 47 -1.63 2.03 0.27
CA VAL A 47 -2.01 1.36 1.51
C VAL A 47 -3.04 2.20 2.23
N ALA A 48 -4.09 1.56 2.74
CA ALA A 48 -5.08 2.18 3.60
C ALA A 48 -5.23 1.35 4.87
N THR A 49 -5.41 2.03 6.00
CA THR A 49 -5.63 1.39 7.30
C THR A 49 -6.94 1.90 7.88
N ASN A 50 -7.65 1.04 8.62
CA ASN A 50 -8.81 1.49 9.36
C ASN A 50 -8.41 1.98 10.76
N GLU A 51 -9.37 2.52 11.50
CA GLU A 51 -9.10 3.05 12.84
C GLU A 51 -8.57 1.98 13.78
N ALA A 52 -9.11 0.77 13.71
CA ALA A 52 -8.68 -0.32 14.58
C ALA A 52 -7.19 -0.66 14.35
N ALA A 53 -6.74 -0.65 13.10
CA ALA A 53 -5.32 -0.87 12.79
C ALA A 53 -4.45 0.26 13.35
N ARG A 54 -4.90 1.51 13.18
CA ARG A 54 -4.15 2.68 13.67
C ARG A 54 -4.03 2.68 15.19
N LYS A 55 -5.03 2.19 15.90
CA LYS A 55 -4.97 2.06 17.36
C LYS A 55 -3.89 1.08 17.81
N GLN A 56 -3.52 0.14 16.96
CA GLN A 56 -2.43 -0.80 17.21
C GLN A 56 -1.07 -0.27 16.77
N GLY A 57 -1.01 0.96 16.29
CA GLY A 57 0.23 1.57 15.82
C GLY A 57 0.58 1.31 14.37
N ILE A 58 -0.33 0.70 13.62
CA ILE A 58 -0.11 0.41 12.20
C ILE A 58 -0.48 1.65 11.38
N LYS A 59 0.51 2.21 10.69
CA LYS A 59 0.33 3.44 9.92
C LYS A 59 0.66 3.22 8.45
N ALA A 60 -0.25 3.64 7.57
CA ALA A 60 -0.08 3.48 6.14
C ALA A 60 1.20 4.13 5.62
N GLY A 61 1.51 5.34 6.10
CA GLY A 61 2.73 6.04 5.68
C GLY A 61 4.01 5.28 5.95
N ASP A 62 4.10 4.63 7.11
CA ASP A 62 5.29 3.84 7.47
C ASP A 62 5.42 2.61 6.56
N LEU A 63 4.29 1.94 6.29
CA LEU A 63 4.28 0.77 5.41
C LEU A 63 4.69 1.13 3.98
N VAL A 64 4.18 2.23 3.47
CA VAL A 64 4.50 2.68 2.11
C VAL A 64 5.97 3.10 2.00
N ARG A 65 6.51 3.75 3.03
CA ARG A 65 7.93 4.14 2.99
C ARG A 65 8.84 2.93 2.85
N GLY A 66 8.59 1.89 3.63
CA GLY A 66 9.37 0.66 3.54
C GLY A 66 9.25 -0.03 2.18
N ALA A 67 8.02 -0.17 1.69
CA ALA A 67 7.77 -0.81 0.40
C ALA A 67 8.39 -0.01 -0.75
N SER A 68 8.27 1.32 -0.72
CA SER A 68 8.81 2.17 -1.78
C SER A 68 10.33 2.11 -1.86
N LYS A 69 11.02 1.96 -0.75
CA LYS A 69 12.49 1.78 -0.75
C LYS A 69 12.88 0.52 -1.51
N ILE A 70 12.14 -0.56 -1.32
CA ILE A 70 12.40 -1.82 -2.05
C ILE A 70 12.18 -1.62 -3.54
N LEU A 71 11.18 -0.84 -3.91
CA LEU A 71 10.87 -0.55 -5.31
C LEU A 71 11.88 0.41 -5.96
N GLY A 72 12.78 0.99 -5.18
CA GLY A 72 13.77 1.92 -5.69
C GLY A 72 13.26 3.35 -5.82
N GLY A 73 12.31 3.74 -5.00
CA GLY A 73 11.74 5.08 -5.02
C GLY A 73 11.38 5.57 -3.64
N GLY A 74 10.33 6.35 -3.56
CA GLY A 74 9.89 6.92 -2.31
C GLY A 74 8.37 7.08 -2.28
N GLY A 75 7.89 7.29 -1.08
CA GLY A 75 6.48 7.52 -0.86
C GLY A 75 6.20 7.78 0.60
N GLY A 76 4.95 7.98 0.90
CA GLY A 76 4.51 8.23 2.24
C GLY A 76 3.11 8.82 2.21
N GLY A 77 2.67 9.32 3.33
CA GLY A 77 1.35 9.91 3.45
C GLY A 77 0.90 9.91 4.89
N LYS A 78 -0.39 9.86 5.06
CA LYS A 78 -1.03 9.90 6.37
C LYS A 78 -1.13 8.51 6.98
N PRO A 79 -1.44 8.40 8.30
CA PRO A 79 -1.62 7.09 8.90
C PRO A 79 -2.77 6.27 8.30
N ASP A 80 -3.81 6.92 7.77
CA ASP A 80 -4.99 6.25 7.22
C ASP A 80 -4.86 5.89 5.74
N PHE A 81 -4.04 6.64 4.99
CA PHE A 81 -3.81 6.37 3.58
C PHE A 81 -2.46 6.91 3.14
N ALA A 82 -1.72 6.13 2.37
CA ALA A 82 -0.46 6.55 1.79
C ALA A 82 -0.25 5.88 0.44
N GLN A 83 0.59 6.49 -0.38
CA GLN A 83 0.94 5.95 -1.68
C GLN A 83 2.39 6.25 -2.01
N GLY A 84 2.97 5.42 -2.85
CA GLY A 84 4.35 5.60 -3.28
C GLY A 84 4.63 4.80 -4.53
N GLY A 85 5.86 4.82 -4.96
CA GLY A 85 6.28 4.09 -6.14
C GLY A 85 7.79 4.03 -6.22
N GLY A 86 8.26 3.51 -7.34
CA GLY A 86 9.69 3.37 -7.56
C GLY A 86 10.01 3.16 -9.02
N ALA A 87 11.16 2.59 -9.27
CA ALA A 87 11.69 2.39 -10.62
C ALA A 87 11.70 0.92 -11.05
N ASP A 88 11.62 -0.02 -10.10
CA ASP A 88 11.82 -1.44 -10.39
C ASP A 88 10.56 -2.26 -10.11
N ALA A 89 9.76 -2.49 -11.15
CA ALA A 89 8.52 -3.25 -11.06
C ALA A 89 8.76 -4.74 -10.76
N THR A 90 9.98 -5.25 -10.99
CA THR A 90 10.27 -6.66 -10.69
C THR A 90 10.30 -6.94 -9.20
N LYS A 91 10.35 -5.90 -8.36
CA LYS A 91 10.40 -6.03 -6.91
C LYS A 91 9.06 -5.84 -6.21
N ILE A 92 7.96 -5.78 -6.96
CA ILE A 92 6.62 -5.58 -6.37
C ILE A 92 6.28 -6.66 -5.35
N ASN A 93 6.51 -7.93 -5.67
CA ASN A 93 6.19 -9.02 -4.74
C ASN A 93 7.02 -8.93 -3.47
N GLU A 94 8.31 -8.62 -3.60
CA GLU A 94 9.20 -8.44 -2.45
C GLU A 94 8.73 -7.28 -1.58
N ALA A 95 8.32 -6.17 -2.20
CA ALA A 95 7.82 -5.01 -1.48
C ALA A 95 6.53 -5.32 -0.72
N LEU A 96 5.60 -6.05 -1.33
CA LEU A 96 4.36 -6.45 -0.68
C LEU A 96 4.60 -7.42 0.48
N GLU A 97 5.54 -8.35 0.34
CA GLU A 97 5.90 -9.27 1.43
C GLU A 97 6.50 -8.51 2.62
N ALA A 98 7.41 -7.57 2.36
CA ALA A 98 8.01 -6.76 3.41
C ALA A 98 6.95 -5.89 4.11
N LEU A 99 6.02 -5.33 3.35
CA LEU A 99 4.93 -4.54 3.87
C LEU A 99 4.02 -5.36 4.78
N ALA A 100 3.67 -6.57 4.36
CA ALA A 100 2.84 -7.48 5.15
C ALA A 100 3.55 -7.86 6.46
N ASP A 101 4.84 -8.18 6.40
CA ASP A 101 5.63 -8.48 7.59
C ASP A 101 5.68 -7.32 8.56
N GLN A 102 5.86 -6.11 8.05
CA GLN A 102 5.88 -4.90 8.88
C GLN A 102 4.52 -4.66 9.55
N ALA A 103 3.44 -4.85 8.81
CA ALA A 103 2.09 -4.68 9.34
C ALA A 103 1.80 -5.68 10.46
N MET A 104 2.27 -6.91 10.32
CA MET A 104 2.07 -7.95 11.35
C MET A 104 2.86 -7.68 12.62
N LYS A 105 3.97 -6.96 12.52
CA LYS A 105 4.78 -6.60 13.70
C LYS A 105 4.26 -5.36 14.39
N GLY A 106 3.53 -4.55 13.65
CA GLY A 106 3.04 -3.27 14.12
C GLY A 106 2.01 -3.32 15.18
#